data_25e8c389f68523c98634a2ea594b95d1
#
_entry.id   25e8c389f68523c98634a2ea594b95d1
#
_cell.length_a   1.000
_cell.length_b   1.000
_cell.length_c   1.000
_cell.angle_alpha   90.00
_cell.angle_beta   90.00
_cell.angle_gamma   90.00
#
_symmetry.space_group_name_H-M   'P 1'
#
loop_
_entity.id
_entity.type
_entity.pdbx_description
1 polymer ?
#
loop_
_entity_poly.entity_id
_entity_poly.type
_entity_poly.pdbx_seq_one_letter_code
_entity_poly.pdbx_strand_id
1 'polypeptide(L)'
;MNETNNAITLSSITVKRLAKDVREIMKNPLNDNGIHYIHNESDMLRGQALIIGPTDTPYERGYYFFDFYFPHDYPHNPPTIKYRTNDSTTRFNPNLYKCGKVCVSILNTWHGEQWTGCQTISSVLLTLCTLLNDTPLLNEPGVTQKHRDYNIYNEIITYKNFDVAIIGMIENQYIKTKFTELYKVMCSDFVKNYHNIINLLNRKKTDNKHLTTTLYKMDLFIDYKNIEVKMNKLYQTLSNNYIKP
;
A
#
# COMPACT_ATOMS: atom_id res chain seq x y z
N MET A 1 -37.40 -5.72 -27.49
CA MET A 1 -37.03 -6.27 -26.16
C MET A 1 -36.38 -5.13 -25.41
N ASN A 2 -37.08 -4.58 -24.43
CA ASN A 2 -36.58 -3.47 -23.63
C ASN A 2 -35.64 -4.05 -22.58
N GLU A 3 -34.34 -3.81 -22.73
CA GLU A 3 -33.38 -4.01 -21.63
C GLU A 3 -33.66 -2.92 -20.60
N THR A 4 -34.37 -3.28 -19.55
CA THR A 4 -34.50 -2.46 -18.36
C THR A 4 -33.12 -2.39 -17.68
N ASN A 5 -32.41 -1.28 -17.88
CA ASN A 5 -31.28 -0.89 -17.05
C ASN A 5 -31.78 -0.74 -15.60
N ASN A 6 -31.74 -1.83 -14.84
CA ASN A 6 -31.91 -1.76 -13.39
C ASN A 6 -30.71 -1.01 -12.79
N ALA A 7 -30.78 0.31 -12.75
CA ALA A 7 -29.89 1.11 -11.95
C ALA A 7 -30.06 0.66 -10.50
N ILE A 8 -29.07 -0.05 -9.93
CA ILE A 8 -29.09 -0.50 -8.54
C ILE A 8 -29.06 0.77 -7.68
N THR A 9 -30.21 1.12 -7.13
CA THR A 9 -30.35 2.29 -6.25
C THR A 9 -29.73 1.93 -4.89
N LEU A 10 -28.75 2.71 -4.46
CA LEU A 10 -28.13 2.55 -3.14
C LEU A 10 -29.17 2.77 -2.03
N SER A 11 -29.09 1.96 -0.98
CA SER A 11 -29.95 2.16 0.19
C SER A 11 -29.65 3.49 0.90
N SER A 12 -30.63 4.13 1.49
CA SER A 12 -30.42 5.36 2.27
C SER A 12 -29.49 5.12 3.47
N ILE A 13 -29.45 3.89 4.00
CA ILE A 13 -28.54 3.47 5.08
C ILE A 13 -27.09 3.50 4.57
N THR A 14 -26.82 2.87 3.42
CA THR A 14 -25.47 2.84 2.81
C THR A 14 -24.97 4.25 2.52
N VAL A 15 -25.82 5.08 1.89
CA VAL A 15 -25.45 6.48 1.57
C VAL A 15 -25.11 7.27 2.84
N LYS A 16 -25.99 7.23 3.85
CA LYS A 16 -25.79 7.96 5.12
C LYS A 16 -24.53 7.49 5.86
N ARG A 17 -24.33 6.17 5.91
CA ARG A 17 -23.19 5.60 6.61
C ARG A 17 -21.88 5.94 5.89
N LEU A 18 -21.80 5.75 4.59
CA LEU A 18 -20.59 6.03 3.82
C LEU A 18 -20.26 7.53 3.85
N ALA A 19 -21.26 8.41 3.70
CA ALA A 19 -21.07 9.85 3.85
C ALA A 19 -20.58 10.24 5.26
N LYS A 20 -21.02 9.54 6.32
CA LYS A 20 -20.50 9.73 7.67
C LYS A 20 -19.04 9.33 7.78
N ASP A 21 -18.68 8.12 7.30
CA ASP A 21 -17.32 7.61 7.39
C ASP A 21 -16.33 8.44 6.59
N VAL A 22 -16.73 8.89 5.38
CA VAL A 22 -15.92 9.80 4.56
C VAL A 22 -15.73 11.16 5.26
N ARG A 23 -16.78 11.73 5.82
CA ARG A 23 -16.69 12.99 6.58
C ARG A 23 -15.77 12.85 7.79
N GLU A 24 -15.83 11.73 8.48
CA GLU A 24 -14.99 11.46 9.66
C GLU A 24 -13.51 11.39 9.29
N ILE A 25 -13.15 10.64 8.24
CA ILE A 25 -11.74 10.56 7.80
C ILE A 25 -11.23 11.89 7.22
N MET A 26 -12.10 12.69 6.61
CA MET A 26 -11.73 14.03 6.12
C MET A 26 -11.52 15.01 7.27
N LYS A 27 -12.31 14.91 8.35
CA LYS A 27 -12.20 15.76 9.54
C LYS A 27 -10.99 15.37 10.39
N ASN A 28 -10.72 14.08 10.50
CA ASN A 28 -9.65 13.51 11.29
C ASN A 28 -8.71 12.68 10.38
N PRO A 29 -7.93 13.35 9.50
CA PRO A 29 -7.05 12.67 8.56
C PRO A 29 -5.92 11.95 9.30
N LEU A 30 -5.47 10.83 8.75
CA LEU A 30 -4.38 10.01 9.28
C LEU A 30 -3.01 10.36 8.66
N ASN A 31 -2.87 11.59 8.14
CA ASN A 31 -1.66 12.02 7.42
C ASN A 31 -0.40 11.97 8.29
N ASP A 32 -0.52 12.26 9.58
CA ASP A 32 0.59 12.18 10.54
C ASP A 32 1.10 10.73 10.74
N ASN A 33 0.24 9.75 10.43
CA ASN A 33 0.60 8.33 10.40
C ASN A 33 1.11 7.88 9.01
N GLY A 34 1.30 8.80 8.06
CA GLY A 34 1.68 8.48 6.69
C GLY A 34 0.55 7.86 5.86
N ILE A 35 -0.71 7.98 6.30
CA ILE A 35 -1.87 7.40 5.63
C ILE A 35 -2.68 8.51 4.98
N HIS A 36 -2.78 8.48 3.65
CA HIS A 36 -3.56 9.43 2.86
C HIS A 36 -4.73 8.70 2.20
N TYR A 37 -5.93 9.26 2.33
CA TYR A 37 -7.14 8.69 1.75
C TYR A 37 -7.88 9.74 0.92
N ILE A 38 -8.36 9.33 -0.25
CA ILE A 38 -9.20 10.14 -1.14
C ILE A 38 -10.45 9.33 -1.50
N HIS A 39 -11.61 9.91 -1.29
CA HIS A 39 -12.87 9.36 -1.74
C HIS A 39 -13.22 9.89 -3.13
N ASN A 40 -13.78 9.03 -3.99
CA ASN A 40 -14.13 9.43 -5.35
C ASN A 40 -15.39 10.30 -5.34
N GLU A 41 -15.32 11.50 -5.94
CA GLU A 41 -16.43 12.43 -5.98
C GLU A 41 -17.55 12.01 -6.94
N SER A 42 -17.21 11.23 -7.98
CA SER A 42 -18.17 10.79 -9.01
C SER A 42 -18.78 9.42 -8.72
N ASP A 43 -18.13 8.59 -7.89
CA ASP A 43 -18.57 7.25 -7.52
C ASP A 43 -18.41 7.03 -6.01
N MET A 44 -19.52 7.20 -5.29
CA MET A 44 -19.57 7.05 -3.83
C MET A 44 -19.08 5.68 -3.34
N LEU A 45 -19.06 4.65 -4.18
CA LEU A 45 -18.60 3.32 -3.80
C LEU A 45 -17.09 3.11 -4.02
N ARG A 46 -16.34 4.19 -4.31
CA ARG A 46 -14.91 4.13 -4.60
C ARG A 46 -14.10 5.03 -3.69
N GLY A 47 -12.96 4.52 -3.30
CA GLY A 47 -11.95 5.29 -2.58
C GLY A 47 -10.56 4.81 -2.92
N GLN A 48 -9.56 5.60 -2.59
CA GLN A 48 -8.16 5.29 -2.83
C GLN A 48 -7.33 5.67 -1.62
N ALA A 49 -6.30 4.89 -1.34
CA ALA A 49 -5.38 5.18 -0.26
C ALA A 49 -3.92 5.02 -0.69
N LEU A 50 -3.07 5.82 -0.08
CA LEU A 50 -1.62 5.71 -0.06
C LEU A 50 -1.19 5.56 1.39
N ILE A 51 -0.43 4.52 1.70
CA ILE A 51 0.24 4.34 2.98
C ILE A 51 1.75 4.47 2.74
N ILE A 52 2.38 5.43 3.39
CA ILE A 52 3.84 5.55 3.43
C ILE A 52 4.35 4.57 4.47
N GLY A 53 5.27 3.71 4.08
CA GLY A 53 5.78 2.64 4.94
C GLY A 53 6.40 3.17 6.24
N PRO A 54 6.02 2.58 7.41
CA PRO A 54 6.46 3.05 8.72
C PRO A 54 7.97 2.94 8.92
N THR A 55 8.51 3.83 9.76
CA THR A 55 9.93 3.80 10.16
C THR A 55 10.30 2.49 10.86
N ASP A 56 11.58 2.13 10.81
CA ASP A 56 12.16 0.93 11.42
C ASP A 56 11.58 -0.41 10.91
N THR A 57 10.92 -0.39 9.76
CA THR A 57 10.41 -1.59 9.08
C THR A 57 11.12 -1.84 7.74
N PRO A 58 11.01 -3.03 7.15
CA PRO A 58 11.46 -3.26 5.77
C PRO A 58 10.73 -2.40 4.73
N TYR A 59 9.61 -1.80 5.11
CA TYR A 59 8.74 -0.97 4.26
C TYR A 59 9.03 0.52 4.35
N GLU A 60 9.97 0.94 5.21
CA GLU A 60 10.25 2.34 5.54
C GLU A 60 10.34 3.23 4.29
N ARG A 61 9.54 4.31 4.26
CA ARG A 61 9.46 5.26 3.15
C ARG A 61 8.96 4.73 1.81
N GLY A 62 8.52 3.47 1.71
CA GLY A 62 7.87 2.94 0.52
C GLY A 62 6.43 3.44 0.38
N TYR A 63 5.91 3.45 -0.85
CA TYR A 63 4.59 3.97 -1.19
C TYR A 63 3.65 2.83 -1.54
N TYR A 64 2.65 2.56 -0.68
CA TYR A 64 1.74 1.42 -0.77
C TYR A 64 0.35 1.90 -1.12
N PHE A 65 -0.09 1.62 -2.37
CA PHE A 65 -1.36 2.07 -2.93
C PHE A 65 -2.43 1.01 -2.82
N PHE A 66 -3.67 1.46 -2.50
CA PHE A 66 -4.85 0.60 -2.36
C PHE A 66 -6.06 1.23 -3.01
N ASP A 67 -6.85 0.44 -3.78
CA ASP A 67 -8.21 0.79 -4.17
C ASP A 67 -9.21 0.22 -3.17
N PHE A 68 -10.22 1.01 -2.85
CA PHE A 68 -11.37 0.65 -2.02
C PHE A 68 -12.61 0.55 -2.88
N TYR A 69 -13.35 -0.54 -2.73
CA TYR A 69 -14.62 -0.81 -3.40
C TYR A 69 -15.65 -1.14 -2.34
N PHE A 70 -16.56 -0.20 -2.07
CA PHE A 70 -17.62 -0.37 -1.08
C PHE A 70 -18.78 -1.14 -1.70
N PRO A 71 -19.31 -2.17 -1.01
CA PRO A 71 -20.48 -2.90 -1.50
C PRO A 71 -21.75 -2.06 -1.35
N HIS A 72 -22.79 -2.41 -2.13
CA HIS A 72 -24.08 -1.70 -2.10
C HIS A 72 -24.82 -1.77 -0.77
N ASP A 73 -24.48 -2.76 0.06
CA ASP A 73 -25.04 -3.00 1.38
C ASP A 73 -24.10 -2.58 2.53
N TYR A 74 -23.06 -1.80 2.23
CA TYR A 74 -22.21 -1.22 3.28
C TYR A 74 -23.06 -0.49 4.33
N PRO A 75 -22.83 -0.68 5.64
CA PRO A 75 -21.74 -1.38 6.31
C PRO A 75 -22.05 -2.83 6.72
N HIS A 76 -23.04 -3.50 6.11
CA HIS A 76 -23.32 -4.90 6.44
C HIS A 76 -22.21 -5.82 5.98
N ASN A 77 -21.62 -5.53 4.82
CA ASN A 77 -20.44 -6.19 4.31
C ASN A 77 -19.24 -5.21 4.23
N PRO A 78 -18.00 -5.72 4.41
CA PRO A 78 -16.78 -4.91 4.34
C PRO A 78 -16.51 -4.41 2.91
N PRO A 79 -15.67 -3.35 2.76
CA PRO A 79 -15.14 -3.01 1.44
C PRO A 79 -14.22 -4.11 0.92
N THR A 80 -14.19 -4.27 -0.40
CA THR A 80 -13.14 -5.03 -1.08
C THR A 80 -11.95 -4.11 -1.31
N ILE A 81 -10.75 -4.57 -0.92
CA ILE A 81 -9.51 -3.80 -1.08
C ILE A 81 -8.64 -4.47 -2.12
N LYS A 82 -8.08 -3.67 -3.03
CA LYS A 82 -7.09 -4.14 -3.98
C LYS A 82 -5.75 -3.42 -3.77
N TYR A 83 -4.72 -4.18 -3.47
CA TYR A 83 -3.34 -3.73 -3.34
C TYR A 83 -2.72 -3.51 -4.72
N ARG A 84 -2.03 -2.36 -4.91
CA ARG A 84 -1.51 -1.94 -6.22
C ARG A 84 0.01 -1.85 -6.29
N THR A 85 0.69 -1.74 -5.17
CA THR A 85 2.16 -1.66 -5.14
C THR A 85 2.76 -3.05 -5.25
N ASN A 86 2.87 -3.57 -6.45
CA ASN A 86 3.43 -4.90 -6.72
C ASN A 86 4.09 -4.96 -8.10
N ASP A 87 4.99 -5.93 -8.26
CA ASP A 87 5.68 -6.28 -9.51
C ASP A 87 5.27 -7.67 -10.03
N SER A 88 4.18 -8.24 -9.53
CA SER A 88 3.68 -9.59 -9.76
C SER A 88 4.63 -10.74 -9.34
N THR A 89 5.84 -10.44 -8.91
CA THR A 89 6.85 -11.44 -8.47
C THR A 89 7.07 -11.43 -6.97
N THR A 90 6.99 -10.27 -6.33
CA THR A 90 7.26 -10.08 -4.90
C THR A 90 6.00 -10.29 -4.06
N ARG A 91 6.07 -11.14 -3.04
CA ARG A 91 5.07 -11.22 -1.98
C ARG A 91 5.48 -10.25 -0.87
N PHE A 92 5.05 -8.98 -0.97
CA PHE A 92 5.47 -7.93 -0.02
C PHE A 92 5.06 -8.20 1.42
N ASN A 93 3.96 -8.92 1.61
CA ASN A 93 3.50 -9.35 2.93
C ASN A 93 2.68 -10.65 2.77
N PRO A 94 2.65 -11.56 3.75
CA PRO A 94 1.76 -12.73 3.73
C PRO A 94 0.30 -12.38 3.43
N ASN A 95 -0.16 -11.20 3.88
CA ASN A 95 -1.52 -10.70 3.69
C ASN A 95 -1.71 -9.93 2.37
N LEU A 96 -0.62 -9.53 1.68
CA LEU A 96 -0.66 -8.78 0.41
C LEU A 96 -0.21 -9.67 -0.75
N TYR A 97 -1.16 -10.20 -1.50
CA TYR A 97 -0.91 -11.18 -2.56
C TYR A 97 -0.35 -10.54 -3.83
N LYS A 98 0.48 -11.28 -4.57
CA LYS A 98 1.06 -10.83 -5.86
C LYS A 98 0.02 -10.39 -6.88
N CYS A 99 -1.19 -10.94 -6.85
CA CYS A 99 -2.32 -10.55 -7.70
C CYS A 99 -3.09 -9.30 -7.22
N GLY A 100 -2.66 -8.71 -6.10
CA GLY A 100 -3.30 -7.53 -5.50
C GLY A 100 -4.42 -7.84 -4.52
N LYS A 101 -4.72 -9.12 -4.22
CA LYS A 101 -5.69 -9.50 -3.17
C LYS A 101 -5.12 -9.13 -1.80
N VAL A 102 -5.97 -8.59 -0.93
CA VAL A 102 -5.68 -8.30 0.48
C VAL A 102 -6.45 -9.29 1.35
N CYS A 103 -5.74 -9.97 2.27
CA CYS A 103 -6.35 -10.93 3.18
C CYS A 103 -6.12 -10.51 4.63
N VAL A 104 -7.16 -9.96 5.25
CA VAL A 104 -7.18 -9.57 6.68
C VAL A 104 -8.55 -9.91 7.28
N SER A 105 -8.57 -10.18 8.58
CA SER A 105 -9.80 -10.60 9.26
C SER A 105 -10.91 -9.57 9.17
N ILE A 106 -10.57 -8.28 9.37
CA ILE A 106 -11.52 -7.16 9.27
C ILE A 106 -12.21 -7.03 7.88
N LEU A 107 -11.68 -7.70 6.84
CA LEU A 107 -12.29 -7.76 5.51
C LEU A 107 -12.99 -9.10 5.24
N ASN A 108 -13.16 -9.96 6.25
CA ASN A 108 -13.71 -11.31 6.12
C ASN A 108 -12.90 -12.21 5.16
N THR A 109 -11.60 -11.95 5.01
CA THR A 109 -10.73 -12.66 4.07
C THR A 109 -9.59 -13.43 4.74
N TRP A 110 -9.56 -13.41 6.09
CA TRP A 110 -8.57 -14.07 6.93
C TRP A 110 -9.18 -14.52 8.27
N HIS A 111 -8.46 -15.34 9.03
CA HIS A 111 -8.86 -15.74 10.38
C HIS A 111 -8.74 -14.56 11.37
N GLY A 112 -9.56 -14.55 12.41
CA GLY A 112 -9.58 -13.53 13.46
C GLY A 112 -10.92 -12.81 13.55
N GLU A 113 -10.92 -11.63 14.17
CA GLU A 113 -12.12 -10.81 14.32
C GLU A 113 -12.63 -10.35 12.96
N GLN A 114 -13.85 -10.75 12.64
CA GLN A 114 -14.49 -10.47 11.36
C GLN A 114 -15.07 -9.06 11.33
N TRP A 115 -15.47 -8.62 10.13
CA TRP A 115 -16.14 -7.36 9.93
C TRP A 115 -17.41 -7.22 10.77
N THR A 116 -17.58 -6.08 11.39
CA THR A 116 -18.82 -5.65 12.04
C THR A 116 -19.24 -4.28 11.51
N GLY A 117 -20.53 -3.96 11.60
CA GLY A 117 -21.03 -2.65 11.19
C GLY A 117 -20.48 -1.45 11.98
N CYS A 118 -19.68 -1.67 13.02
CA CYS A 118 -18.99 -0.61 13.76
C CYS A 118 -17.66 -0.22 13.13
N GLN A 119 -17.09 -1.05 12.25
CA GLN A 119 -15.83 -0.77 11.58
C GLN A 119 -15.99 0.40 10.60
N THR A 120 -14.93 1.19 10.40
CA THR A 120 -14.90 2.41 9.59
C THR A 120 -13.79 2.36 8.54
N ILE A 121 -13.77 3.34 7.62
CA ILE A 121 -12.65 3.52 6.70
C ILE A 121 -11.33 3.66 7.47
N SER A 122 -11.33 4.44 8.55
CA SER A 122 -10.12 4.64 9.38
C SER A 122 -9.62 3.34 10.02
N SER A 123 -10.52 2.49 10.55
CA SER A 123 -10.10 1.21 11.15
C SER A 123 -9.50 0.26 10.11
N VAL A 124 -10.03 0.24 8.90
CA VAL A 124 -9.45 -0.54 7.79
C VAL A 124 -8.07 -0.01 7.41
N LEU A 125 -7.91 1.30 7.24
CA LEU A 125 -6.64 1.93 6.90
C LEU A 125 -5.56 1.67 7.95
N LEU A 126 -5.90 1.78 9.23
CA LEU A 126 -5.00 1.47 10.33
C LEU A 126 -4.60 -0.01 10.32
N THR A 127 -5.54 -0.93 10.09
CA THR A 127 -5.25 -2.37 9.94
C THR A 127 -4.29 -2.63 8.78
N LEU A 128 -4.49 -1.99 7.62
CA LEU A 128 -3.56 -2.12 6.49
C LEU A 128 -2.16 -1.61 6.84
N CYS A 129 -2.06 -0.51 7.59
CA CYS A 129 -0.78 0.04 8.05
C CYS A 129 -0.05 -0.94 8.99
N THR A 130 -0.76 -1.62 9.90
CA THR A 130 -0.14 -2.60 10.82
C THR A 130 0.44 -3.84 10.13
N LEU A 131 0.04 -4.12 8.89
CA LEU A 131 0.67 -5.19 8.10
C LEU A 131 2.12 -4.85 7.74
N LEU A 132 2.44 -3.55 7.61
CA LEU A 132 3.76 -3.06 7.23
C LEU A 132 4.68 -2.93 8.46
N ASN A 133 4.83 -4.03 9.20
CA ASN A 133 5.61 -4.11 10.44
C ASN A 133 7.06 -4.56 10.19
N ASP A 134 7.86 -4.63 11.25
CA ASP A 134 9.28 -5.00 11.23
C ASP A 134 9.53 -6.49 11.01
N THR A 135 8.53 -7.33 11.26
CA THR A 135 8.60 -8.80 11.19
C THR A 135 7.53 -9.41 10.29
N PRO A 136 7.40 -8.93 9.03
CA PRO A 136 6.26 -9.25 8.17
C PRO A 136 6.04 -10.74 7.93
N LEU A 137 7.08 -11.57 7.88
CA LEU A 137 6.92 -13.00 7.63
C LEU A 137 6.17 -13.71 8.77
N LEU A 138 6.15 -13.14 9.98
CA LEU A 138 5.38 -13.71 11.11
C LEU A 138 3.86 -13.56 10.96
N ASN A 139 3.40 -12.77 9.98
CA ASN A 139 1.98 -12.76 9.60
C ASN A 139 1.55 -14.06 8.91
N GLU A 140 2.49 -14.93 8.47
CA GLU A 140 2.16 -16.24 7.92
C GLU A 140 1.90 -17.23 9.04
N PRO A 141 0.73 -17.92 9.07
CA PRO A 141 0.41 -18.88 10.10
C PRO A 141 1.45 -20.00 10.21
N GLY A 142 1.87 -20.30 11.43
CA GLY A 142 2.85 -21.36 11.71
C GLY A 142 4.31 -20.98 11.46
N VAL A 143 4.58 -19.77 10.96
CA VAL A 143 5.96 -19.28 10.80
C VAL A 143 6.44 -18.64 12.11
N THR A 144 7.69 -18.93 12.45
CA THR A 144 8.38 -18.34 13.61
C THR A 144 9.71 -17.70 13.17
N GLN A 145 10.35 -16.96 14.06
CA GLN A 145 11.68 -16.38 13.82
C GLN A 145 12.77 -17.42 13.50
N LYS A 146 12.53 -18.70 13.82
CA LYS A 146 13.46 -19.82 13.49
C LYS A 146 13.30 -20.30 12.04
N HIS A 147 12.30 -19.82 11.30
CA HIS A 147 12.10 -20.20 9.92
C HIS A 147 13.30 -19.76 9.07
N ARG A 148 13.78 -20.63 8.19
CA ARG A 148 14.98 -20.40 7.37
C ARG A 148 14.88 -19.14 6.47
N ASP A 149 13.67 -18.78 6.02
CA ASP A 149 13.43 -17.61 5.17
C ASP A 149 13.27 -16.32 5.97
N TYR A 150 13.23 -16.34 7.31
CA TYR A 150 12.87 -15.19 8.14
C TYR A 150 13.73 -13.94 7.85
N ASN A 151 15.05 -14.07 7.93
CA ASN A 151 15.96 -12.97 7.67
C ASN A 151 16.03 -12.61 6.17
N ILE A 152 16.06 -13.64 5.31
CA ILE A 152 16.13 -13.47 3.84
C ILE A 152 14.89 -12.73 3.33
N TYR A 153 13.71 -13.07 3.88
CA TYR A 153 12.47 -12.40 3.52
C TYR A 153 12.53 -10.89 3.81
N ASN A 154 12.94 -10.50 5.03
CA ASN A 154 13.09 -9.10 5.39
C ASN A 154 14.09 -8.37 4.48
N GLU A 155 15.19 -9.01 4.11
CA GLU A 155 16.18 -8.44 3.21
C GLU A 155 15.60 -8.23 1.80
N ILE A 156 14.87 -9.22 1.27
CA ILE A 156 14.17 -9.10 -0.01
C ILE A 156 13.15 -7.96 0.03
N ILE A 157 12.32 -7.88 1.07
CA ILE A 157 11.32 -6.83 1.18
C ILE A 157 11.98 -5.45 1.28
N THR A 158 13.07 -5.33 2.04
CA THR A 158 13.84 -4.08 2.13
C THR A 158 14.36 -3.64 0.76
N TYR A 159 14.96 -4.53 -0.01
CA TYR A 159 15.42 -4.22 -1.37
C TYR A 159 14.27 -3.85 -2.31
N LYS A 160 13.21 -4.65 -2.31
CA LYS A 160 12.02 -4.44 -3.15
C LYS A 160 11.21 -3.21 -2.74
N ASN A 161 11.32 -2.77 -1.49
CA ASN A 161 10.77 -1.50 -1.06
C ASN A 161 11.38 -0.34 -1.86
N PHE A 162 12.70 -0.30 -2.04
CA PHE A 162 13.34 0.71 -2.87
C PHE A 162 13.04 0.53 -4.36
N ASP A 163 13.16 -0.70 -4.87
CA ASP A 163 13.01 -1.00 -6.30
C ASP A 163 11.57 -0.83 -6.80
N VAL A 164 10.60 -1.36 -6.05
CA VAL A 164 9.19 -1.40 -6.48
C VAL A 164 8.35 -0.35 -5.79
N ALA A 165 8.39 -0.28 -4.45
CA ALA A 165 7.47 0.60 -3.73
C ALA A 165 7.88 2.07 -3.79
N ILE A 166 9.15 2.40 -4.06
CA ILE A 166 9.58 3.78 -4.32
C ILE A 166 9.73 4.02 -5.82
N ILE A 167 10.77 3.48 -6.44
CA ILE A 167 11.10 3.75 -7.84
C ILE A 167 9.97 3.31 -8.76
N GLY A 168 9.54 2.04 -8.60
CA GLY A 168 8.50 1.45 -9.45
C GLY A 168 7.18 2.22 -9.37
N MET A 169 6.77 2.72 -8.19
CA MET A 169 5.52 3.48 -8.06
C MET A 169 5.63 4.87 -8.67
N ILE A 170 6.77 5.55 -8.56
CA ILE A 170 6.99 6.86 -9.19
C ILE A 170 6.95 6.74 -10.72
N GLU A 171 7.52 5.66 -11.28
CA GLU A 171 7.55 5.42 -12.73
C GLU A 171 6.25 4.80 -13.27
N ASN A 172 5.34 4.35 -12.39
CA ASN A 172 4.15 3.62 -12.78
C ASN A 172 3.09 4.52 -13.42
N GLN A 173 2.87 4.35 -14.74
CA GLN A 173 1.90 5.12 -15.49
C GLN A 173 0.45 4.90 -15.02
N TYR A 174 0.09 3.68 -14.57
CA TYR A 174 -1.24 3.42 -14.02
C TYR A 174 -1.46 4.20 -12.73
N ILE A 175 -0.49 4.20 -11.80
CA ILE A 175 -0.58 4.98 -10.55
C ILE A 175 -0.69 6.47 -10.87
N LYS A 176 0.14 6.98 -11.76
CA LYS A 176 0.11 8.40 -12.19
C LYS A 176 -1.25 8.84 -12.73
N THR A 177 -1.94 7.97 -13.48
CA THR A 177 -3.21 8.33 -14.14
C THR A 177 -4.45 7.99 -13.32
N LYS A 178 -4.41 6.94 -12.51
CA LYS A 178 -5.58 6.49 -11.72
C LYS A 178 -5.58 6.98 -10.28
N PHE A 179 -4.41 7.29 -9.72
CA PHE A 179 -4.24 7.81 -8.37
C PHE A 179 -3.71 9.24 -8.37
N THR A 180 -4.20 10.09 -9.27
CA THR A 180 -3.60 11.39 -9.63
C THR A 180 -3.22 12.24 -8.41
N GLU A 181 -4.12 12.42 -7.45
CA GLU A 181 -3.86 13.27 -6.29
C GLU A 181 -2.88 12.59 -5.31
N LEU A 182 -3.04 11.29 -5.05
CA LEU A 182 -2.12 10.52 -4.21
C LEU A 182 -0.73 10.38 -4.86
N TYR A 183 -0.67 10.34 -6.19
CA TYR A 183 0.59 10.39 -6.94
C TYR A 183 1.35 11.71 -6.70
N LYS A 184 0.64 12.84 -6.68
CA LYS A 184 1.24 14.15 -6.34
C LYS A 184 1.78 14.16 -4.91
N VAL A 185 1.00 13.61 -3.95
CA VAL A 185 1.43 13.45 -2.55
C VAL A 185 2.72 12.63 -2.48
N MET A 186 2.76 11.47 -3.14
CA MET A 186 3.94 10.61 -3.23
C MET A 186 5.16 11.34 -3.79
N CYS A 187 5.01 12.01 -4.94
CA CYS A 187 6.13 12.72 -5.57
C CYS A 187 6.64 13.88 -4.71
N SER A 188 5.73 14.60 -4.06
CA SER A 188 6.08 15.68 -3.13
C SER A 188 6.83 15.14 -1.90
N ASP A 189 6.33 14.04 -1.31
CA ASP A 189 7.00 13.38 -0.17
C ASP A 189 8.38 12.86 -0.57
N PHE A 190 8.51 12.21 -1.72
CA PHE A 190 9.78 11.71 -2.24
C PHE A 190 10.81 12.83 -2.38
N VAL A 191 10.44 13.94 -3.02
CA VAL A 191 11.35 15.08 -3.21
C VAL A 191 11.74 15.71 -1.87
N LYS A 192 10.78 15.94 -0.99
CA LYS A 192 11.01 16.50 0.35
C LYS A 192 11.93 15.62 1.21
N ASN A 193 11.76 14.31 1.14
CA ASN A 193 12.45 13.34 1.99
C ASN A 193 13.63 12.63 1.28
N TYR A 194 14.01 13.07 0.08
CA TYR A 194 15.02 12.40 -0.75
C TYR A 194 16.32 12.08 0.01
N HIS A 195 16.89 13.05 0.73
CA HIS A 195 18.13 12.84 1.50
C HIS A 195 17.95 11.80 2.62
N ASN A 196 16.80 11.76 3.27
CA ASN A 196 16.48 10.74 4.27
C ASN A 196 16.37 9.36 3.64
N ILE A 197 15.78 9.26 2.44
CA ILE A 197 15.65 8.01 1.68
C ILE A 197 17.02 7.50 1.24
N ILE A 198 17.91 8.38 0.76
CA ILE A 198 19.30 8.00 0.40
C ILE A 198 20.11 7.59 1.64
N ASN A 199 19.95 8.28 2.76
CA ASN A 199 20.59 7.87 4.02
C ASN A 199 20.08 6.50 4.50
N LEU A 200 18.78 6.22 4.35
CA LEU A 200 18.20 4.91 4.62
C LEU A 200 18.78 3.84 3.69
N LEU A 201 18.82 4.09 2.38
CA LEU A 201 19.44 3.21 1.39
C LEU A 201 20.89 2.87 1.80
N ASN A 202 21.69 3.88 2.16
CA ASN A 202 23.08 3.70 2.58
C ASN A 202 23.24 2.85 3.84
N ARG A 203 22.30 2.93 4.78
CA ARG A 203 22.28 2.08 5.97
C ARG A 203 21.86 0.64 5.70
N LYS A 204 21.01 0.42 4.69
CA LYS A 204 20.43 -0.89 4.37
C LYS A 204 21.16 -1.64 3.26
N LYS A 205 22.00 -0.95 2.45
CA LYS A 205 22.71 -1.58 1.34
C LYS A 205 23.68 -2.67 1.83
N THR A 206 23.69 -3.76 1.08
CA THR A 206 24.62 -4.88 1.24
C THR A 206 25.34 -5.11 -0.07
N ASP A 207 26.32 -6.03 -0.08
CA ASP A 207 26.96 -6.48 -1.30
C ASP A 207 25.95 -7.12 -2.25
N ASN A 208 26.26 -7.04 -3.55
CA ASN A 208 25.45 -7.69 -4.57
C ASN A 208 25.42 -9.20 -4.34
N LYS A 209 24.23 -9.78 -4.28
CA LYS A 209 24.05 -11.21 -4.09
C LYS A 209 22.71 -11.70 -4.61
N HIS A 210 22.60 -12.98 -4.79
CA HIS A 210 21.38 -13.67 -5.17
C HIS A 210 20.64 -14.13 -3.91
N LEU A 211 19.33 -13.85 -3.84
CA LEU A 211 18.48 -14.22 -2.72
C LEU A 211 17.30 -15.07 -3.20
N THR A 212 17.03 -16.15 -2.52
CA THR A 212 15.89 -17.03 -2.79
C THR A 212 15.17 -17.39 -1.52
N THR A 213 13.84 -17.53 -1.59
CA THR A 213 13.02 -18.04 -0.50
C THR A 213 12.25 -19.28 -0.92
N THR A 214 12.00 -20.17 0.02
CA THR A 214 11.08 -21.29 -0.19
C THR A 214 9.62 -20.89 -0.09
N LEU A 215 9.29 -20.06 0.91
CA LEU A 215 7.98 -19.43 0.98
C LEU A 215 7.86 -18.42 -0.16
N TYR A 216 6.74 -18.48 -0.85
CA TYR A 216 6.39 -17.60 -1.97
C TYR A 216 7.30 -17.69 -3.20
N LYS A 217 8.35 -18.53 -3.18
CA LYS A 217 9.29 -18.77 -4.31
C LYS A 217 9.77 -17.46 -4.91
N MET A 218 10.27 -16.57 -4.07
CA MET A 218 10.91 -15.34 -4.52
C MET A 218 12.37 -15.66 -4.87
N ASP A 219 12.81 -15.09 -6.00
CA ASP A 219 14.13 -15.30 -6.57
C ASP A 219 14.58 -14.00 -7.23
N LEU A 220 15.64 -13.38 -6.72
CA LEU A 220 16.12 -12.10 -7.24
C LEU A 220 17.61 -11.88 -6.95
N PHE A 221 18.22 -11.04 -7.79
CA PHE A 221 19.55 -10.49 -7.58
C PHE A 221 19.42 -9.06 -7.04
N ILE A 222 20.07 -8.76 -5.91
CA ILE A 222 20.09 -7.42 -5.33
C ILE A 222 21.28 -6.62 -5.85
N ASP A 223 21.00 -5.38 -6.27
CA ASP A 223 21.99 -4.41 -6.78
C ASP A 223 21.63 -3.00 -6.29
N TYR A 224 22.12 -2.65 -5.10
CA TYR A 224 21.84 -1.35 -4.49
C TYR A 224 22.51 -0.17 -5.24
N LYS A 225 23.58 -0.42 -6.00
CA LYS A 225 24.19 0.65 -6.81
C LYS A 225 23.26 1.10 -7.93
N ASN A 226 22.58 0.15 -8.57
CA ASN A 226 21.58 0.45 -9.59
C ASN A 226 20.37 1.20 -8.99
N ILE A 227 19.92 0.81 -7.79
CA ILE A 227 18.86 1.54 -7.07
C ILE A 227 19.26 3.00 -6.84
N GLU A 228 20.47 3.26 -6.34
CA GLU A 228 20.97 4.61 -6.07
C GLU A 228 21.00 5.46 -7.36
N VAL A 229 21.49 4.92 -8.45
CA VAL A 229 21.50 5.61 -9.76
C VAL A 229 20.09 5.99 -10.23
N LYS A 230 19.15 5.05 -10.14
CA LYS A 230 17.75 5.31 -10.51
C LYS A 230 17.11 6.38 -9.62
N MET A 231 17.31 6.32 -8.31
CA MET A 231 16.78 7.32 -7.38
C MET A 231 17.32 8.72 -7.65
N ASN A 232 18.64 8.84 -7.90
CA ASN A 232 19.26 10.13 -8.25
C ASN A 232 18.62 10.72 -9.51
N LYS A 233 18.42 9.91 -10.55
CA LYS A 233 17.77 10.33 -11.80
C LYS A 233 16.33 10.79 -11.57
N LEU A 234 15.55 10.05 -10.77
CA LEU A 234 14.17 10.42 -10.44
C LEU A 234 14.11 11.74 -9.68
N TYR A 235 14.99 11.92 -8.69
CA TYR A 235 15.07 13.18 -7.94
C TYR A 235 15.38 14.37 -8.83
N GLN A 236 16.36 14.27 -9.73
CA GLN A 236 16.69 15.33 -10.70
C GLN A 236 15.48 15.67 -11.57
N THR A 237 14.72 14.67 -11.99
CA THR A 237 13.53 14.87 -12.85
C THR A 237 12.38 15.55 -12.09
N LEU A 238 12.13 15.11 -10.84
CA LEU A 238 10.97 15.55 -10.07
C LEU A 238 11.22 16.86 -9.32
N SER A 239 12.45 17.12 -8.87
CA SER A 239 12.79 18.32 -8.10
C SER A 239 12.41 19.62 -8.84
N ASN A 240 12.60 19.66 -10.16
CA ASN A 240 12.20 20.81 -11.00
C ASN A 240 10.70 21.11 -10.95
N ASN A 241 9.85 20.14 -10.63
CA ASN A 241 8.40 20.27 -10.62
C ASN A 241 7.84 20.51 -9.20
N TYR A 242 8.55 20.06 -8.15
CA TYR A 242 8.05 20.05 -6.77
C TYR A 242 8.84 20.95 -5.80
N ILE A 243 9.98 21.56 -6.22
CA ILE A 243 10.79 22.49 -5.41
C ILE A 243 10.60 23.94 -5.89
N LYS A 244 9.72 24.24 -6.84
CA LYS A 244 9.48 25.65 -7.20
C LYS A 244 8.86 26.38 -6.01
N PRO A 245 9.43 27.56 -5.64
CA PRO A 245 8.97 28.39 -4.52
C PRO A 245 7.54 28.88 -4.71
#